data_21c5591a2c452eba444f2e4f38020e54
#
_entry.id   21c5591a2c452eba444f2e4f38020e54
#
_cell.length_a   1.000
_cell.length_b   1.000
_cell.length_c   1.000
_cell.angle_alpha   90.00
_cell.angle_beta   90.00
_cell.angle_gamma   90.00
#
_symmetry.space_group_name_H-M   'P 1'
#
loop_
_entity.id
_entity.type
_entity.pdbx_description
1 polymer ?
#
loop_
_entity_poly.entity_id
_entity_poly.type
_entity_poly.pdbx_seq_one_letter_code
_entity_poly.pdbx_strand_id
1 'polypeptide(L)'
;MLYQFLLNFVDTFSFLNVFKYLTFRTGLSFFTSLIIVLIIGGPFINFFSRQKIYNPIRNDGPEGHIVKKIGTPTMGGVIILFGLLISVILWADLSNINILFCIYIAVSFGLLGALDDYKKIKYSNSSGISSKLKITLQIILAIIGVSLFVSLNNYPDLTNLYFPFFKNLILNLGWFFIPFSIFVIIGSSNAVNLTDGLDGLATVPVILVAACFAFISYVTGNIVFSNYLQIPYIEGTGEISIFCGAIIGSCLGFLWFNAPPAKIFMGDTGSLSLGGSLGAIGIITKHEIVLAITGGLFVLEAVSVIVQVISFKLTGKRVFKMAPIHHHFEKKGWPESTVVIRFWIISIILAMIGLATLKLR
;
A
#
# COMPACT_ATOMS: atom_id res chain seq x y z
N MET A 1 -1.26 -21.30 -6.98
CA MET A 1 -1.88 -22.65 -7.03
C MET A 1 -2.58 -22.97 -8.36
N LEU A 2 -3.49 -22.12 -8.84
CA LEU A 2 -4.15 -22.40 -10.13
C LEU A 2 -3.13 -22.48 -11.28
N TYR A 3 -2.19 -21.53 -11.36
CA TYR A 3 -1.17 -21.55 -12.40
C TYR A 3 -0.30 -22.82 -12.34
N GLN A 4 0.09 -23.31 -11.16
CA GLN A 4 0.86 -24.54 -11.01
C GLN A 4 0.05 -25.75 -11.46
N PHE A 5 -1.24 -25.81 -11.11
CA PHE A 5 -2.15 -26.84 -11.61
C PHE A 5 -2.23 -26.82 -13.14
N LEU A 6 -2.37 -25.63 -13.75
CA LEU A 6 -2.43 -25.50 -15.21
C LEU A 6 -1.11 -25.92 -15.89
N LEU A 7 0.04 -25.68 -15.25
CA LEU A 7 1.34 -26.12 -15.78
C LEU A 7 1.51 -27.64 -15.88
N ASN A 8 0.80 -28.42 -15.05
CA ASN A 8 0.83 -29.88 -15.15
C ASN A 8 0.20 -30.41 -16.45
N PHE A 9 -0.57 -29.60 -17.15
CA PHE A 9 -1.23 -29.96 -18.42
C PHE A 9 -0.53 -29.38 -19.66
N VAL A 10 0.64 -28.74 -19.50
CA VAL A 10 1.37 -28.12 -20.63
C VAL A 10 1.74 -29.11 -21.71
N ASP A 11 2.10 -30.33 -21.33
CA ASP A 11 2.45 -31.39 -22.28
C ASP A 11 1.26 -31.86 -23.14
N THR A 12 0.03 -31.71 -22.59
CA THR A 12 -1.20 -32.03 -23.32
C THR A 12 -1.73 -30.83 -24.10
N PHE A 13 -1.61 -29.62 -23.52
CA PHE A 13 -2.11 -28.37 -24.08
C PHE A 13 -0.99 -27.32 -24.10
N SER A 14 -0.27 -27.23 -25.21
CA SER A 14 0.90 -26.35 -25.35
C SER A 14 0.62 -24.85 -25.11
N PHE A 15 -0.63 -24.38 -25.35
CA PHE A 15 -1.01 -22.99 -25.10
C PHE A 15 -0.93 -22.63 -23.61
N LEU A 16 -1.01 -23.59 -22.68
CA LEU A 16 -0.89 -23.36 -21.25
C LEU A 16 0.54 -22.93 -20.84
N ASN A 17 1.51 -23.05 -21.75
CA ASN A 17 2.88 -22.58 -21.51
C ASN A 17 2.95 -21.06 -21.21
N VAL A 18 1.94 -20.30 -21.63
CA VAL A 18 1.83 -18.85 -21.35
C VAL A 18 1.82 -18.55 -19.84
N PHE A 19 1.34 -19.46 -19.01
CA PHE A 19 1.31 -19.28 -17.53
C PHE A 19 2.71 -19.33 -16.88
N LYS A 20 3.76 -19.73 -17.59
CA LYS A 20 5.15 -19.60 -17.12
C LYS A 20 5.63 -18.15 -17.08
N TYR A 21 5.06 -17.27 -17.90
CA TYR A 21 5.50 -15.89 -18.01
C TYR A 21 4.94 -15.02 -16.88
N LEU A 22 5.84 -14.36 -16.14
CA LEU A 22 5.51 -13.45 -15.05
C LEU A 22 4.58 -12.32 -15.52
N THR A 23 4.87 -11.73 -16.67
CA THR A 23 4.06 -10.62 -17.25
C THR A 23 2.63 -11.02 -17.50
N PHE A 24 2.41 -12.24 -18.01
CA PHE A 24 1.06 -12.76 -18.25
C PHE A 24 0.32 -12.99 -16.93
N ARG A 25 0.97 -13.62 -15.93
CA ARG A 25 0.38 -13.83 -14.61
C ARG A 25 0.11 -12.52 -13.88
N THR A 26 0.97 -11.50 -14.03
CA THR A 26 0.73 -10.16 -13.49
C THR A 26 -0.52 -9.53 -14.09
N GLY A 27 -0.70 -9.64 -15.43
CA GLY A 27 -1.92 -9.18 -16.10
C GLY A 27 -3.16 -9.91 -15.61
N LEU A 28 -3.10 -11.25 -15.48
CA LEU A 28 -4.20 -12.04 -14.94
C LEU A 28 -4.52 -11.66 -13.50
N SER A 29 -3.51 -11.44 -12.68
CA SER A 29 -3.66 -11.02 -11.30
C SER A 29 -4.36 -9.66 -11.20
N PHE A 30 -3.96 -8.71 -12.04
CA PHE A 30 -4.61 -7.41 -12.16
C PHE A 30 -6.10 -7.54 -12.54
N PHE A 31 -6.41 -8.24 -13.63
CA PHE A 31 -7.80 -8.38 -14.07
C PHE A 31 -8.67 -9.17 -13.09
N THR A 32 -8.12 -10.23 -12.49
CA THR A 32 -8.86 -11.03 -11.50
C THR A 32 -9.24 -10.18 -10.29
N SER A 33 -8.30 -9.44 -9.70
CA SER A 33 -8.57 -8.59 -8.55
C SER A 33 -9.54 -7.45 -8.89
N LEU A 34 -9.37 -6.80 -10.05
CA LEU A 34 -10.26 -5.76 -10.55
C LEU A 34 -11.70 -6.26 -10.68
N ILE A 35 -11.91 -7.38 -11.39
CA ILE A 35 -13.24 -7.95 -11.63
C ILE A 35 -13.91 -8.37 -10.32
N ILE A 36 -13.18 -9.01 -9.42
CA ILE A 36 -13.71 -9.40 -8.10
C ILE A 36 -14.21 -8.18 -7.34
N VAL A 37 -13.41 -7.10 -7.26
CA VAL A 37 -13.79 -5.87 -6.55
C VAL A 37 -15.00 -5.20 -7.20
N LEU A 38 -15.08 -5.15 -8.54
CA LEU A 38 -16.22 -4.57 -9.24
C LEU A 38 -17.52 -5.37 -9.01
N ILE A 39 -17.44 -6.71 -9.01
CA ILE A 39 -18.61 -7.57 -8.78
C ILE A 39 -19.09 -7.46 -7.33
N ILE A 40 -18.18 -7.50 -6.36
CA ILE A 40 -18.55 -7.55 -4.94
C ILE A 40 -18.86 -6.15 -4.40
N GLY A 41 -18.27 -5.09 -4.95
CA GLY A 41 -18.37 -3.73 -4.43
C GLY A 41 -19.81 -3.22 -4.32
N GLY A 42 -20.61 -3.37 -5.35
CA GLY A 42 -22.02 -2.94 -5.33
C GLY A 42 -22.86 -3.64 -4.26
N PRO A 43 -22.92 -4.99 -4.23
CA PRO A 43 -23.57 -5.75 -3.16
C PRO A 43 -23.10 -5.41 -1.76
N PHE A 44 -21.77 -5.23 -1.56
CA PHE A 44 -21.20 -4.88 -0.28
C PHE A 44 -21.66 -3.50 0.21
N ILE A 45 -21.61 -2.48 -0.65
CA ILE A 45 -22.08 -1.13 -0.33
C ILE A 45 -23.57 -1.17 0.04
N ASN A 46 -24.40 -1.88 -0.73
CA ASN A 46 -25.82 -2.00 -0.47
C ASN A 46 -26.10 -2.70 0.89
N PHE A 47 -25.33 -3.75 1.22
CA PHE A 47 -25.45 -4.44 2.49
C PHE A 47 -25.12 -3.51 3.67
N PHE A 48 -23.99 -2.79 3.63
CA PHE A 48 -23.58 -1.87 4.70
C PHE A 48 -24.55 -0.69 4.84
N SER A 49 -25.04 -0.14 3.71
CA SER A 49 -26.03 0.93 3.74
C SER A 49 -27.36 0.49 4.37
N ARG A 50 -27.84 -0.74 4.08
CA ARG A 50 -29.06 -1.30 4.70
C ARG A 50 -28.91 -1.51 6.22
N GLN A 51 -27.71 -1.90 6.66
CA GLN A 51 -27.39 -2.07 8.08
C GLN A 51 -27.09 -0.75 8.79
N LYS A 52 -27.12 0.39 8.07
CA LYS A 52 -26.75 1.73 8.59
C LYS A 52 -25.35 1.77 9.20
N ILE A 53 -24.42 1.02 8.62
CA ILE A 53 -23.02 0.96 9.05
C ILE A 53 -22.27 2.10 8.36
N TYR A 54 -22.16 3.23 9.03
CA TYR A 54 -21.53 4.44 8.51
C TYR A 54 -20.29 4.82 9.31
N ASN A 55 -19.39 5.55 8.68
CA ASN A 55 -18.21 6.10 9.37
C ASN A 55 -18.64 7.23 10.31
N PRO A 56 -18.29 7.17 11.61
CA PRO A 56 -18.52 8.31 12.51
C PRO A 56 -17.61 9.48 12.10
N ILE A 57 -18.23 10.59 11.75
CA ILE A 57 -17.53 11.79 11.29
C ILE A 57 -16.90 12.53 12.47
N ARG A 58 -15.66 13.03 12.32
CA ARG A 58 -14.99 13.82 13.33
C ARG A 58 -15.57 15.23 13.37
N ASN A 59 -15.91 15.71 14.57
CA ASN A 59 -16.47 17.04 14.80
C ASN A 59 -15.47 18.20 14.56
N ASP A 60 -14.16 17.90 14.56
CA ASP A 60 -13.06 18.85 14.36
C ASP A 60 -12.60 18.96 12.89
N GLY A 61 -13.24 18.20 11.97
CA GLY A 61 -12.98 18.24 10.54
C GLY A 61 -13.50 19.51 9.84
N PRO A 62 -13.25 19.67 8.51
CA PRO A 62 -13.88 20.72 7.72
C PRO A 62 -15.40 20.61 7.72
N GLU A 63 -16.12 21.74 7.90
CA GLU A 63 -17.60 21.76 8.00
C GLU A 63 -18.30 21.13 6.80
N GLY A 64 -17.72 21.24 5.59
CA GLY A 64 -18.25 20.61 4.37
C GLY A 64 -18.29 19.08 4.43
N HIS A 65 -17.44 18.44 5.22
CA HIS A 65 -17.42 16.99 5.39
C HIS A 65 -18.58 16.50 6.25
N ILE A 66 -18.97 17.28 7.27
CA ILE A 66 -20.07 16.93 8.18
C ILE A 66 -21.38 16.79 7.40
N VAL A 67 -21.61 17.67 6.41
CA VAL A 67 -22.86 17.67 5.64
C VAL A 67 -22.86 16.66 4.50
N LYS A 68 -21.74 16.51 3.76
CA LYS A 68 -21.69 15.75 2.51
C LYS A 68 -21.35 14.26 2.70
N LYS A 69 -20.67 13.88 3.78
CA LYS A 69 -20.15 12.51 4.01
C LYS A 69 -20.97 11.70 5.00
N ILE A 70 -22.06 12.27 5.55
CA ILE A 70 -23.02 11.54 6.41
C ILE A 70 -23.66 10.43 5.59
N GLY A 71 -23.62 9.19 6.13
CA GLY A 71 -24.29 8.05 5.52
C GLY A 71 -23.43 7.30 4.48
N THR A 72 -22.15 7.67 4.31
CA THR A 72 -21.25 6.87 3.48
C THR A 72 -20.71 5.67 4.25
N PRO A 73 -20.86 4.43 3.73
CA PRO A 73 -20.29 3.22 4.32
C PRO A 73 -18.76 3.29 4.42
N THR A 74 -18.20 2.56 5.38
CA THR A 74 -16.75 2.40 5.57
C THR A 74 -16.34 0.94 5.44
N MET A 75 -15.08 0.59 5.75
CA MET A 75 -14.49 -0.75 5.63
C MET A 75 -14.36 -1.25 4.18
N GLY A 76 -14.25 -0.35 3.19
CA GLY A 76 -14.00 -0.72 1.81
C GLY A 76 -12.69 -1.49 1.58
N GLY A 77 -11.75 -1.36 2.52
CA GLY A 77 -10.52 -2.16 2.54
C GLY A 77 -10.74 -3.66 2.58
N VAL A 78 -11.88 -4.13 3.12
CA VAL A 78 -12.23 -5.57 3.09
C VAL A 78 -12.38 -6.07 1.66
N ILE A 79 -13.03 -5.30 0.78
CA ILE A 79 -13.22 -5.66 -0.62
C ILE A 79 -11.88 -5.67 -1.35
N ILE A 80 -11.02 -4.67 -1.08
CA ILE A 80 -9.68 -4.58 -1.65
C ILE A 80 -8.87 -5.81 -1.28
N LEU A 81 -8.79 -6.15 0.02
CA LEU A 81 -8.05 -7.31 0.51
C LEU A 81 -8.57 -8.62 -0.05
N PHE A 82 -9.89 -8.77 -0.13
CA PHE A 82 -10.51 -9.97 -0.68
C PHE A 82 -10.11 -10.17 -2.15
N GLY A 83 -10.22 -9.13 -2.98
CA GLY A 83 -9.81 -9.18 -4.39
C GLY A 83 -8.30 -9.45 -4.55
N LEU A 84 -7.47 -8.79 -3.75
CA LEU A 84 -6.03 -8.96 -3.72
C LEU A 84 -5.65 -10.41 -3.36
N LEU A 85 -6.16 -10.91 -2.22
CA LEU A 85 -5.76 -12.23 -1.71
C LEU A 85 -6.19 -13.36 -2.65
N ILE A 86 -7.43 -13.34 -3.16
CA ILE A 86 -7.88 -14.35 -4.12
C ILE A 86 -7.00 -14.34 -5.35
N SER A 87 -6.72 -13.16 -5.89
CA SER A 87 -5.88 -13.03 -7.07
C SER A 87 -4.46 -13.57 -6.85
N VAL A 88 -3.83 -13.22 -5.74
CA VAL A 88 -2.49 -13.71 -5.38
C VAL A 88 -2.48 -15.22 -5.18
N ILE A 89 -3.45 -15.79 -4.48
CA ILE A 89 -3.58 -17.25 -4.27
C ILE A 89 -3.73 -18.00 -5.60
N LEU A 90 -4.42 -17.43 -6.57
CA LEU A 90 -4.61 -18.05 -7.88
C LEU A 90 -3.33 -18.01 -8.73
N TRP A 91 -2.64 -16.88 -8.79
CA TRP A 91 -1.63 -16.61 -9.81
C TRP A 91 -0.19 -16.53 -9.32
N ALA A 92 0.08 -16.25 -8.03
CA ALA A 92 1.43 -16.21 -7.48
C ALA A 92 1.94 -17.58 -7.04
N ASP A 93 3.26 -17.68 -6.94
CA ASP A 93 3.91 -18.84 -6.35
C ASP A 93 3.91 -18.75 -4.82
N LEU A 94 3.07 -19.56 -4.18
CA LEU A 94 2.94 -19.59 -2.73
C LEU A 94 4.10 -20.30 -2.02
N SER A 95 5.01 -20.92 -2.76
CA SER A 95 6.27 -21.46 -2.18
C SER A 95 7.33 -20.36 -2.00
N ASN A 96 7.13 -19.20 -2.65
CA ASN A 96 8.06 -18.08 -2.60
C ASN A 96 7.89 -17.31 -1.29
N ILE A 97 8.98 -17.21 -0.51
CA ILE A 97 8.99 -16.51 0.78
C ILE A 97 8.63 -15.03 0.68
N ASN A 98 8.98 -14.37 -0.44
CA ASN A 98 8.66 -12.98 -0.67
C ASN A 98 7.14 -12.77 -0.78
N ILE A 99 6.44 -13.68 -1.47
CA ILE A 99 4.96 -13.65 -1.58
C ILE A 99 4.32 -13.91 -0.22
N LEU A 100 4.81 -14.92 0.52
CA LEU A 100 4.27 -15.23 1.85
C LEU A 100 4.44 -14.05 2.81
N PHE A 101 5.58 -13.36 2.75
CA PHE A 101 5.82 -12.16 3.56
C PHE A 101 4.85 -11.03 3.19
N CYS A 102 4.62 -10.76 1.90
CA CYS A 102 3.65 -9.76 1.46
C CYS A 102 2.22 -10.11 1.91
N ILE A 103 1.80 -11.38 1.77
CA ILE A 103 0.48 -11.85 2.23
C ILE A 103 0.36 -11.66 3.75
N TYR A 104 1.40 -12.06 4.51
CA TYR A 104 1.40 -11.92 5.96
C TYR A 104 1.20 -10.46 6.39
N ILE A 105 1.96 -9.53 5.82
CA ILE A 105 1.83 -8.10 6.13
C ILE A 105 0.46 -7.57 5.72
N ALA A 106 -0.01 -7.89 4.50
CA ALA A 106 -1.32 -7.44 4.02
C ALA A 106 -2.45 -7.91 4.95
N VAL A 107 -2.44 -9.18 5.34
CA VAL A 107 -3.49 -9.77 6.19
C VAL A 107 -3.39 -9.25 7.62
N SER A 108 -2.22 -9.27 8.23
CA SER A 108 -2.04 -8.89 9.64
C SER A 108 -2.36 -7.41 9.89
N PHE A 109 -1.88 -6.52 9.00
CA PHE A 109 -2.21 -5.09 9.09
C PHE A 109 -3.65 -4.79 8.69
N GLY A 110 -4.19 -5.55 7.74
CA GLY A 110 -5.60 -5.49 7.37
C GLY A 110 -6.54 -5.90 8.50
N LEU A 111 -6.23 -6.99 9.20
CA LEU A 111 -6.98 -7.42 10.38
C LEU A 111 -6.90 -6.39 11.51
N LEU A 112 -5.73 -5.81 11.75
CA LEU A 112 -5.59 -4.73 12.73
C LEU A 112 -6.46 -3.52 12.36
N GLY A 113 -6.46 -3.13 11.08
CA GLY A 113 -7.34 -2.07 10.59
C GLY A 113 -8.82 -2.42 10.72
N ALA A 114 -9.20 -3.66 10.40
CA ALA A 114 -10.58 -4.14 10.54
C ALA A 114 -11.05 -4.10 12.00
N LEU A 115 -10.19 -4.44 12.95
CA LEU A 115 -10.50 -4.30 14.39
C LEU A 115 -10.70 -2.84 14.79
N ASP A 116 -9.91 -1.92 14.24
CA ASP A 116 -10.07 -0.49 14.48
C ASP A 116 -11.38 0.05 13.91
N ASP A 117 -11.66 -0.26 12.62
CA ASP A 117 -12.89 0.12 11.94
C ASP A 117 -14.14 -0.48 12.64
N TYR A 118 -14.10 -1.76 13.00
CA TYR A 118 -15.20 -2.41 13.73
C TYR A 118 -15.49 -1.73 15.07
N LYS A 119 -14.42 -1.34 15.80
CA LYS A 119 -14.57 -0.64 17.08
C LYS A 119 -15.19 0.75 16.90
N LYS A 120 -14.77 1.49 15.87
CA LYS A 120 -15.36 2.79 15.51
C LYS A 120 -16.87 2.67 15.23
N ILE A 121 -17.26 1.65 14.45
CA ILE A 121 -18.66 1.38 14.11
C ILE A 121 -19.46 1.00 15.35
N LYS A 122 -19.00 0.00 16.11
CA LYS A 122 -19.71 -0.56 17.26
C LYS A 122 -20.01 0.47 18.35
N TYR A 123 -19.06 1.37 18.61
CA TYR A 123 -19.19 2.40 19.63
C TYR A 123 -19.62 3.77 19.12
N SER A 124 -19.87 3.88 17.80
CA SER A 124 -20.21 5.14 17.13
C SER A 124 -19.24 6.28 17.49
N ASN A 125 -17.96 5.95 17.64
CA ASN A 125 -16.92 6.86 18.09
C ASN A 125 -15.76 6.85 17.10
N SER A 126 -15.34 8.01 16.64
CA SER A 126 -14.21 8.18 15.69
C SER A 126 -12.84 7.80 16.26
N SER A 127 -12.70 7.55 17.56
CA SER A 127 -11.40 7.29 18.19
C SER A 127 -10.86 5.87 17.98
N GLY A 128 -11.71 4.86 17.70
CA GLY A 128 -11.30 3.47 17.43
C GLY A 128 -10.44 2.84 18.53
N ILE A 129 -9.34 2.19 18.13
CA ILE A 129 -8.31 1.66 19.03
C ILE A 129 -7.40 2.83 19.46
N SER A 130 -6.94 2.85 20.71
CA SER A 130 -5.99 3.89 21.15
C SER A 130 -4.71 3.86 20.31
N SER A 131 -4.18 5.05 19.99
CA SER A 131 -3.00 5.17 19.12
C SER A 131 -1.79 4.39 19.66
N LYS A 132 -1.62 4.34 21.01
CA LYS A 132 -0.55 3.56 21.65
C LYS A 132 -0.71 2.06 21.38
N LEU A 133 -1.91 1.51 21.58
CA LEU A 133 -2.18 0.09 21.34
C LEU A 133 -2.04 -0.26 19.85
N LYS A 134 -2.52 0.61 18.96
CA LYS A 134 -2.40 0.42 17.50
C LYS A 134 -0.94 0.30 17.07
N ILE A 135 -0.09 1.25 17.49
CA ILE A 135 1.36 1.22 17.18
C ILE A 135 2.03 0.01 17.81
N THR A 136 1.71 -0.34 19.06
CA THR A 136 2.29 -1.52 19.73
C THR A 136 1.95 -2.80 18.96
N LEU A 137 0.70 -2.98 18.53
CA LEU A 137 0.30 -4.15 17.74
C LEU A 137 0.99 -4.16 16.36
N GLN A 138 1.12 -3.01 15.68
CA GLN A 138 1.87 -2.90 14.42
C GLN A 138 3.34 -3.32 14.62
N ILE A 139 3.98 -2.88 15.71
CA ILE A 139 5.37 -3.25 16.02
C ILE A 139 5.48 -4.76 16.23
N ILE A 140 4.60 -5.37 17.02
CA ILE A 140 4.62 -6.82 17.28
C ILE A 140 4.44 -7.61 15.97
N LEU A 141 3.45 -7.27 15.17
CA LEU A 141 3.18 -7.93 13.89
C LEU A 141 4.35 -7.76 12.93
N ALA A 142 4.95 -6.55 12.85
CA ALA A 142 6.11 -6.30 12.01
C ALA A 142 7.35 -7.07 12.49
N ILE A 143 7.60 -7.15 13.81
CA ILE A 143 8.71 -7.95 14.38
C ILE A 143 8.56 -9.41 13.94
N ILE A 144 7.38 -10.01 14.11
CA ILE A 144 7.15 -11.41 13.74
C ILE A 144 7.41 -11.59 12.24
N GLY A 145 6.80 -10.76 11.39
CA GLY A 145 6.93 -10.89 9.94
C GLY A 145 8.38 -10.71 9.45
N VAL A 146 9.06 -9.64 9.90
CA VAL A 146 10.44 -9.35 9.48
C VAL A 146 11.40 -10.40 10.02
N SER A 147 11.26 -10.85 11.27
CA SER A 147 12.12 -11.89 11.83
C SER A 147 11.98 -13.22 11.09
N LEU A 148 10.76 -13.62 10.75
CA LEU A 148 10.50 -14.82 9.93
C LEU A 148 11.08 -14.64 8.51
N PHE A 149 10.87 -13.49 7.89
CA PHE A 149 11.41 -13.18 6.56
C PHE A 149 12.94 -13.28 6.53
N VAL A 150 13.62 -12.68 7.51
CA VAL A 150 15.08 -12.71 7.63
C VAL A 150 15.60 -14.12 7.91
N SER A 151 14.92 -14.90 8.75
CA SER A 151 15.36 -16.26 9.11
C SER A 151 15.18 -17.27 7.98
N LEU A 152 14.21 -17.06 7.10
CA LEU A 152 13.90 -17.98 5.99
C LEU A 152 14.50 -17.53 4.65
N ASN A 153 15.06 -16.33 4.59
CA ASN A 153 15.64 -15.79 3.35
C ASN A 153 17.14 -16.03 3.30
N ASN A 154 17.61 -16.63 2.20
CA ASN A 154 19.01 -16.98 1.98
C ASN A 154 19.78 -15.95 1.13
N TYR A 155 19.21 -14.77 0.85
CA TYR A 155 19.87 -13.73 0.06
C TYR A 155 21.05 -13.13 0.83
N PRO A 156 22.31 -13.22 0.29
CA PRO A 156 23.51 -12.83 1.04
C PRO A 156 23.54 -11.36 1.42
N ASP A 157 23.00 -10.49 0.52
CA ASP A 157 22.98 -9.02 0.70
C ASP A 157 21.66 -8.51 1.31
N LEU A 158 20.95 -9.37 2.03
CA LEU A 158 19.65 -9.03 2.62
C LEU A 158 19.71 -7.81 3.54
N THR A 159 20.82 -7.60 4.26
CA THR A 159 20.99 -6.50 5.20
C THR A 159 21.55 -5.22 4.58
N ASN A 160 21.85 -5.22 3.27
CA ASN A 160 22.38 -4.07 2.58
C ASN A 160 21.30 -3.05 2.26
N LEU A 161 21.57 -1.76 2.45
CA LEU A 161 20.80 -0.62 2.03
C LEU A 161 21.47 0.02 0.81
N TYR A 162 20.73 0.20 -0.26
CA TYR A 162 21.21 0.77 -1.52
C TYR A 162 20.70 2.20 -1.72
N PHE A 163 21.59 3.08 -2.18
CA PHE A 163 21.25 4.48 -2.45
C PHE A 163 21.03 4.72 -3.96
N PRO A 164 19.88 5.28 -4.37
CA PRO A 164 19.51 5.37 -5.78
C PRO A 164 20.41 6.30 -6.62
N PHE A 165 21.06 7.29 -5.99
CA PHE A 165 21.90 8.26 -6.70
C PHE A 165 23.40 7.96 -6.63
N PHE A 166 23.82 7.03 -5.77
CA PHE A 166 25.21 6.74 -5.47
C PHE A 166 25.53 5.26 -5.69
N LYS A 167 26.01 4.92 -6.87
CA LYS A 167 26.28 3.55 -7.31
C LYS A 167 27.09 2.70 -6.32
N ASN A 168 28.14 3.28 -5.74
CA ASN A 168 29.08 2.56 -4.89
C ASN A 168 28.75 2.70 -3.40
N LEU A 169 27.68 3.44 -3.07
CA LEU A 169 27.28 3.62 -1.68
C LEU A 169 26.32 2.51 -1.29
N ILE A 170 26.88 1.47 -0.67
CA ILE A 170 26.12 0.35 -0.09
C ILE A 170 26.41 0.34 1.39
N LEU A 171 25.38 0.48 2.21
CA LEU A 171 25.49 0.43 3.66
C LEU A 171 24.96 -0.89 4.19
N ASN A 172 25.86 -1.71 4.74
CA ASN A 172 25.43 -2.93 5.42
C ASN A 172 24.89 -2.57 6.81
N LEU A 173 23.61 -2.78 7.03
CA LEU A 173 22.92 -2.49 8.29
C LEU A 173 23.13 -3.60 9.35
N GLY A 174 23.57 -4.79 8.94
CA GLY A 174 23.68 -5.93 9.84
C GLY A 174 22.38 -6.18 10.61
N TRP A 175 22.50 -6.33 11.95
CA TRP A 175 21.33 -6.53 12.82
C TRP A 175 20.36 -5.34 12.84
N PHE A 176 20.82 -4.13 12.51
CA PHE A 176 19.98 -2.94 12.45
C PHE A 176 18.97 -2.99 11.29
N PHE A 177 19.15 -3.91 10.35
CA PHE A 177 18.19 -4.14 9.27
C PHE A 177 16.78 -4.47 9.79
N ILE A 178 16.67 -5.22 10.90
CA ILE A 178 15.36 -5.60 11.46
C ILE A 178 14.59 -4.34 11.95
N PRO A 179 15.10 -3.52 12.87
CA PRO A 179 14.39 -2.32 13.29
C PRO A 179 14.18 -1.30 12.15
N PHE A 180 15.10 -1.22 11.20
CA PHE A 180 14.92 -0.39 10.00
C PHE A 180 13.75 -0.88 9.15
N SER A 181 13.65 -2.18 8.88
CA SER A 181 12.54 -2.78 8.12
C SER A 181 11.20 -2.57 8.82
N ILE A 182 11.15 -2.75 10.14
CA ILE A 182 9.96 -2.47 10.96
C ILE A 182 9.54 -1.00 10.80
N PHE A 183 10.50 -0.07 10.88
CA PHE A 183 10.25 1.35 10.68
C PHE A 183 9.67 1.66 9.28
N VAL A 184 10.23 1.06 8.23
CA VAL A 184 9.75 1.24 6.85
C VAL A 184 8.31 0.73 6.71
N ILE A 185 7.99 -0.47 7.21
CA ILE A 185 6.64 -1.05 7.11
C ILE A 185 5.62 -0.20 7.88
N ILE A 186 5.91 0.13 9.14
CA ILE A 186 4.99 0.88 10.00
C ILE A 186 4.87 2.33 9.49
N GLY A 187 5.98 2.93 9.08
CA GLY A 187 6.00 4.28 8.51
C GLY A 187 5.13 4.37 7.25
N SER A 188 5.34 3.45 6.31
CA SER A 188 4.55 3.36 5.08
C SER A 188 3.07 3.11 5.37
N SER A 189 2.75 2.17 6.27
CA SER A 189 1.39 1.85 6.68
C SER A 189 0.64 3.06 7.24
N ASN A 190 1.25 3.77 8.19
CA ASN A 190 0.62 4.94 8.79
C ASN A 190 0.60 6.15 7.86
N ALA A 191 1.58 6.31 6.97
CA ALA A 191 1.62 7.39 5.99
C ALA A 191 0.47 7.26 4.96
N VAL A 192 0.20 6.05 4.46
CA VAL A 192 -0.97 5.79 3.60
C VAL A 192 -2.27 6.03 4.37
N ASN A 193 -2.36 5.60 5.62
CA ASN A 193 -3.54 5.82 6.47
C ASN A 193 -3.81 7.32 6.72
N LEU A 194 -2.77 8.12 6.94
CA LEU A 194 -2.90 9.58 7.09
C LEU A 194 -3.35 10.25 5.79
N THR A 195 -3.01 9.69 4.63
CA THR A 195 -3.37 10.23 3.32
C THR A 195 -4.82 9.90 2.94
N ASP A 196 -5.43 8.87 3.53
CA ASP A 196 -6.82 8.45 3.26
C ASP A 196 -7.85 9.36 3.95
N GLY A 197 -7.71 10.68 3.76
CA GLY A 197 -8.61 11.69 4.35
C GLY A 197 -9.64 12.28 3.38
N LEU A 198 -9.44 12.14 2.07
CA LEU A 198 -10.32 12.63 1.01
C LEU A 198 -10.67 11.53 0.04
N ASP A 199 -11.83 11.67 -0.63
CA ASP A 199 -12.37 10.68 -1.57
C ASP A 199 -11.37 10.36 -2.69
N GLY A 200 -10.89 9.10 -2.76
CA GLY A 200 -9.94 8.63 -3.76
C GLY A 200 -8.50 9.14 -3.61
N LEU A 201 -8.19 9.98 -2.62
CA LEU A 201 -6.88 10.60 -2.49
C LEU A 201 -5.74 9.59 -2.33
N ALA A 202 -5.89 8.60 -1.44
CA ALA A 202 -4.85 7.60 -1.19
C ALA A 202 -4.79 6.52 -2.28
N THR A 203 -5.93 6.20 -2.91
CA THR A 203 -6.07 5.07 -3.82
C THR A 203 -5.16 5.20 -5.06
N VAL A 204 -5.15 6.36 -5.73
CA VAL A 204 -4.34 6.56 -6.95
C VAL A 204 -2.83 6.58 -6.64
N PRO A 205 -2.33 7.27 -5.62
CA PRO A 205 -0.92 7.16 -5.23
C PRO A 205 -0.47 5.73 -4.90
N VAL A 206 -1.32 4.92 -4.23
CA VAL A 206 -1.03 3.49 -4.01
C VAL A 206 -0.89 2.74 -5.33
N ILE A 207 -1.80 2.96 -6.29
CA ILE A 207 -1.73 2.35 -7.63
C ILE A 207 -0.40 2.72 -8.32
N LEU A 208 -0.01 3.99 -8.27
CA LEU A 208 1.21 4.48 -8.91
C LEU A 208 2.47 3.87 -8.30
N VAL A 209 2.56 3.84 -6.97
CA VAL A 209 3.69 3.19 -6.27
C VAL A 209 3.73 1.70 -6.57
N ALA A 210 2.58 1.00 -6.51
CA ALA A 210 2.51 -0.42 -6.85
C ALA A 210 2.92 -0.69 -8.32
N ALA A 211 2.56 0.19 -9.27
CA ALA A 211 2.98 0.08 -10.67
C ALA A 211 4.51 0.25 -10.83
N CYS A 212 5.10 1.23 -10.14
CA CYS A 212 6.56 1.38 -10.10
C CYS A 212 7.24 0.12 -9.55
N PHE A 213 6.72 -0.40 -8.46
CA PHE A 213 7.29 -1.59 -7.82
C PHE A 213 6.97 -2.90 -8.54
N ALA A 214 5.92 -2.97 -9.35
CA ALA A 214 5.71 -4.07 -10.29
C ALA A 214 6.85 -4.13 -11.31
N PHE A 215 7.24 -2.98 -11.86
CA PHE A 215 8.39 -2.88 -12.77
C PHE A 215 9.71 -3.16 -12.05
N ILE A 216 9.95 -2.53 -10.89
CA ILE A 216 11.19 -2.72 -10.11
C ILE A 216 11.38 -4.19 -9.74
N SER A 217 10.36 -4.87 -9.24
CA SER A 217 10.44 -6.29 -8.86
C SER A 217 10.69 -7.19 -10.06
N TYR A 218 10.09 -6.88 -11.20
CA TYR A 218 10.34 -7.62 -12.44
C TYR A 218 11.81 -7.52 -12.89
N VAL A 219 12.37 -6.31 -12.90
CA VAL A 219 13.78 -6.11 -13.34
C VAL A 219 14.79 -6.59 -12.30
N THR A 220 14.49 -6.46 -11.00
CA THR A 220 15.32 -6.97 -9.90
C THR A 220 15.36 -8.50 -9.88
N GLY A 221 14.25 -9.16 -10.24
CA GLY A 221 14.15 -10.61 -10.36
C GLY A 221 14.71 -11.20 -11.67
N ASN A 222 15.24 -10.37 -12.57
CA ASN A 222 15.79 -10.80 -13.85
C ASN A 222 17.27 -10.42 -13.96
N ILE A 223 18.14 -11.43 -14.08
CA ILE A 223 19.60 -11.24 -14.09
C ILE A 223 20.10 -10.34 -15.23
N VAL A 224 19.46 -10.38 -16.40
CA VAL A 224 19.86 -9.58 -17.56
C VAL A 224 19.54 -8.10 -17.32
N PHE A 225 18.31 -7.81 -16.85
CA PHE A 225 17.89 -6.45 -16.59
C PHE A 225 18.56 -5.85 -15.36
N SER A 226 18.76 -6.64 -14.29
CA SER A 226 19.45 -6.18 -13.09
C SER A 226 20.90 -5.79 -13.39
N ASN A 227 21.61 -6.59 -14.16
CA ASN A 227 22.98 -6.29 -14.62
C ASN A 227 23.02 -5.04 -15.53
N TYR A 228 22.06 -4.91 -16.46
CA TYR A 228 21.99 -3.73 -17.34
C TYR A 228 21.72 -2.45 -16.56
N LEU A 229 20.82 -2.50 -15.56
CA LEU A 229 20.49 -1.35 -14.71
C LEU A 229 21.48 -1.15 -13.57
N GLN A 230 22.35 -2.14 -13.32
CA GLN A 230 23.30 -2.16 -12.19
C GLN A 230 22.63 -2.09 -10.82
N ILE A 231 21.48 -2.74 -10.71
CA ILE A 231 20.73 -2.91 -9.46
C ILE A 231 20.95 -4.32 -8.91
N PRO A 232 20.68 -4.58 -7.60
CA PRO A 232 20.85 -5.91 -7.03
C PRO A 232 19.93 -6.92 -7.73
N TYR A 233 20.48 -8.08 -8.12
CA TYR A 233 19.70 -9.23 -8.54
C TYR A 233 19.23 -10.00 -7.32
N ILE A 234 17.94 -10.22 -7.18
CA ILE A 234 17.33 -10.97 -6.07
C ILE A 234 16.41 -12.03 -6.66
N GLU A 235 16.82 -13.29 -6.51
CA GLU A 235 16.05 -14.43 -7.02
C GLU A 235 14.65 -14.48 -6.43
N GLY A 236 13.66 -14.81 -7.26
CA GLY A 236 12.26 -14.92 -6.85
C GLY A 236 11.52 -13.61 -6.66
N THR A 237 12.19 -12.45 -6.71
CA THR A 237 11.55 -11.13 -6.54
C THR A 237 10.58 -10.79 -7.67
N GLY A 238 10.80 -11.37 -8.86
CA GLY A 238 9.87 -11.20 -9.99
C GLY A 238 8.41 -11.59 -9.68
N GLU A 239 8.18 -12.53 -8.77
CA GLU A 239 6.83 -12.92 -8.32
C GLU A 239 6.08 -11.75 -7.65
N ILE A 240 6.80 -10.81 -7.03
CA ILE A 240 6.19 -9.61 -6.42
C ILE A 240 5.45 -8.75 -7.45
N SER A 241 5.84 -8.79 -8.73
CA SER A 241 5.09 -8.09 -9.78
C SER A 241 3.64 -8.57 -9.87
N ILE A 242 3.36 -9.86 -9.59
CA ILE A 242 2.02 -10.43 -9.56
C ILE A 242 1.23 -9.88 -8.36
N PHE A 243 1.87 -9.76 -7.20
CA PHE A 243 1.26 -9.16 -6.01
C PHE A 243 0.95 -7.67 -6.24
N CYS A 244 1.88 -6.93 -6.86
CA CYS A 244 1.64 -5.54 -7.27
C CYS A 244 0.48 -5.44 -8.28
N GLY A 245 0.39 -6.36 -9.25
CA GLY A 245 -0.74 -6.43 -10.18
C GLY A 245 -2.07 -6.59 -9.44
N ALA A 246 -2.12 -7.44 -8.41
CA ALA A 246 -3.31 -7.59 -7.57
C ALA A 246 -3.65 -6.32 -6.79
N ILE A 247 -2.66 -5.59 -6.24
CA ILE A 247 -2.87 -4.28 -5.59
C ILE A 247 -3.48 -3.30 -6.60
N ILE A 248 -2.87 -3.16 -7.77
CA ILE A 248 -3.31 -2.20 -8.80
C ILE A 248 -4.76 -2.50 -9.21
N GLY A 249 -5.07 -3.76 -9.53
CA GLY A 249 -6.41 -4.16 -9.95
C GLY A 249 -7.45 -3.96 -8.85
N SER A 250 -7.18 -4.39 -7.62
CA SER A 250 -8.11 -4.22 -6.50
C SER A 250 -8.34 -2.75 -6.15
N CYS A 251 -7.29 -1.93 -6.15
CA CYS A 251 -7.39 -0.49 -5.91
C CYS A 251 -8.12 0.23 -7.04
N LEU A 252 -7.90 -0.14 -8.31
CA LEU A 252 -8.60 0.44 -9.44
C LEU A 252 -10.10 0.08 -9.42
N GLY A 253 -10.43 -1.18 -9.10
CA GLY A 253 -11.81 -1.61 -8.89
C GLY A 253 -12.48 -0.90 -7.72
N PHE A 254 -11.74 -0.65 -6.64
CA PHE A 254 -12.23 0.12 -5.51
C PHE A 254 -12.44 1.60 -5.84
N LEU A 255 -11.55 2.19 -6.63
CA LEU A 255 -11.64 3.59 -7.08
C LEU A 255 -12.95 3.86 -7.85
N TRP A 256 -13.51 2.88 -8.54
CA TRP A 256 -14.82 2.98 -9.21
C TRP A 256 -15.93 3.42 -8.24
N PHE A 257 -15.82 3.04 -6.98
CA PHE A 257 -16.78 3.38 -5.93
C PHE A 257 -16.30 4.50 -5.00
N ASN A 258 -14.99 4.72 -4.91
CA ASN A 258 -14.36 5.65 -3.98
C ASN A 258 -13.99 7.00 -4.62
N ALA A 259 -14.07 7.14 -5.96
CA ALA A 259 -13.88 8.42 -6.63
C ALA A 259 -14.91 9.46 -6.17
N PRO A 260 -14.55 10.77 -6.11
CA PRO A 260 -15.46 11.82 -5.66
C PRO A 260 -16.74 11.96 -6.51
N PRO A 261 -17.97 11.95 -5.94
CA PRO A 261 -18.28 11.73 -4.52
C PRO A 261 -18.26 10.24 -4.15
N ALA A 262 -17.53 9.87 -3.10
CA ALA A 262 -17.32 8.50 -2.71
C ALA A 262 -18.61 7.81 -2.23
N LYS A 263 -18.85 6.59 -2.73
CA LYS A 263 -19.93 5.70 -2.28
C LYS A 263 -19.51 4.81 -1.10
N ILE A 264 -18.21 4.69 -0.83
CA ILE A 264 -17.63 3.92 0.26
C ILE A 264 -16.23 4.46 0.60
N PHE A 265 -15.89 4.49 1.89
CA PHE A 265 -14.55 4.82 2.36
C PHE A 265 -13.68 3.57 2.53
N MET A 266 -12.37 3.72 2.30
CA MET A 266 -11.40 2.64 2.42
C MET A 266 -11.32 2.12 3.86
N GLY A 267 -11.21 3.03 4.83
CA GLY A 267 -11.01 2.73 6.24
C GLY A 267 -9.60 2.26 6.56
N ASP A 268 -9.38 2.05 7.86
CA ASP A 268 -8.07 1.59 8.36
C ASP A 268 -7.72 0.18 7.87
N THR A 269 -8.74 -0.65 7.59
CA THR A 269 -8.57 -1.99 6.99
C THR A 269 -7.77 -1.94 5.70
N GLY A 270 -8.13 -1.03 4.78
CA GLY A 270 -7.46 -0.93 3.48
C GLY A 270 -6.15 -0.15 3.57
N SER A 271 -6.18 1.03 4.18
CA SER A 271 -5.03 1.93 4.19
C SER A 271 -3.82 1.37 4.94
N LEU A 272 -4.02 0.71 6.10
CA LEU A 272 -2.92 0.08 6.84
C LEU A 272 -2.34 -1.12 6.09
N SER A 273 -3.20 -1.95 5.51
CA SER A 273 -2.79 -3.12 4.74
C SER A 273 -1.99 -2.74 3.50
N LEU A 274 -2.51 -1.82 2.69
CA LEU A 274 -1.87 -1.38 1.46
C LEU A 274 -0.53 -0.70 1.75
N GLY A 275 -0.50 0.23 2.73
CA GLY A 275 0.73 0.91 3.10
C GLY A 275 1.78 -0.03 3.67
N GLY A 276 1.39 -0.98 4.53
CA GLY A 276 2.28 -2.03 5.04
C GLY A 276 2.84 -2.92 3.93
N SER A 277 1.98 -3.30 2.97
CA SER A 277 2.37 -4.10 1.80
C SER A 277 3.40 -3.37 0.93
N LEU A 278 3.21 -2.07 0.67
CA LEU A 278 4.20 -1.27 -0.08
C LEU A 278 5.53 -1.19 0.68
N GLY A 279 5.50 -1.06 2.01
CA GLY A 279 6.70 -1.11 2.84
C GLY A 279 7.43 -2.46 2.71
N ALA A 280 6.70 -3.57 2.78
CA ALA A 280 7.26 -4.91 2.61
C ALA A 280 7.89 -5.11 1.22
N ILE A 281 7.21 -4.66 0.16
CA ILE A 281 7.71 -4.71 -1.22
C ILE A 281 9.02 -3.91 -1.36
N GLY A 282 9.11 -2.70 -0.76
CA GLY A 282 10.33 -1.90 -0.75
C GLY A 282 11.51 -2.62 -0.13
N ILE A 283 11.28 -3.32 1.00
CA ILE A 283 12.30 -4.11 1.71
C ILE A 283 12.76 -5.33 0.88
N ILE A 284 11.82 -6.08 0.29
CA ILE A 284 12.11 -7.26 -0.53
C ILE A 284 12.96 -6.86 -1.74
N THR A 285 12.60 -5.79 -2.40
CA THR A 285 13.27 -5.33 -3.63
C THR A 285 14.55 -4.55 -3.35
N LYS A 286 14.88 -4.25 -2.09
CA LYS A 286 16.03 -3.42 -1.67
C LYS A 286 15.99 -2.00 -2.24
N HIS A 287 14.77 -1.46 -2.37
CA HIS A 287 14.51 -0.14 -2.94
C HIS A 287 13.73 0.75 -1.94
N GLU A 288 14.10 0.72 -0.65
CA GLU A 288 13.42 1.42 0.44
C GLU A 288 13.46 2.95 0.25
N ILE A 289 14.59 3.48 -0.25
CA ILE A 289 14.74 4.92 -0.54
C ILE A 289 13.91 5.30 -1.78
N VAL A 290 13.89 4.43 -2.80
CA VAL A 290 13.02 4.65 -3.98
C VAL A 290 11.55 4.62 -3.58
N LEU A 291 11.16 3.77 -2.60
CA LEU A 291 9.81 3.79 -2.04
C LEU A 291 9.48 5.14 -1.42
N ALA A 292 10.42 5.74 -0.68
CA ALA A 292 10.20 7.08 -0.10
C ALA A 292 10.07 8.17 -1.18
N ILE A 293 10.71 8.02 -2.35
CA ILE A 293 10.59 8.95 -3.48
C ILE A 293 9.27 8.72 -4.23
N THR A 294 8.97 7.49 -4.67
CA THR A 294 7.73 7.17 -5.40
C THR A 294 6.50 7.41 -4.55
N GLY A 295 6.58 7.08 -3.26
CA GLY A 295 5.57 7.35 -2.23
C GLY A 295 5.70 8.72 -1.56
N GLY A 296 6.40 9.67 -2.18
CA GLY A 296 6.73 10.97 -1.57
C GLY A 296 5.52 11.78 -1.15
N LEU A 297 4.35 11.57 -1.78
CA LEU A 297 3.11 12.18 -1.30
C LEU A 297 2.77 11.68 0.11
N PHE A 298 2.85 10.38 0.36
CA PHE A 298 2.59 9.79 1.68
C PHE A 298 3.60 10.32 2.71
N VAL A 299 4.87 10.46 2.30
CA VAL A 299 5.92 11.06 3.14
C VAL A 299 5.58 12.51 3.48
N LEU A 300 5.15 13.33 2.51
CA LEU A 300 4.76 14.72 2.73
C LEU A 300 3.58 14.84 3.70
N GLU A 301 2.57 13.99 3.56
CA GLU A 301 1.42 13.94 4.47
C GLU A 301 1.87 13.61 5.90
N ALA A 302 2.65 12.55 6.09
CA ALA A 302 3.16 12.15 7.39
C ALA A 302 4.07 13.21 8.02
N VAL A 303 5.01 13.77 7.25
CA VAL A 303 5.92 14.83 7.72
C VAL A 303 5.14 16.08 8.11
N SER A 304 4.08 16.44 7.37
CA SER A 304 3.24 17.60 7.73
C SER A 304 2.61 17.46 9.12
N VAL A 305 2.17 16.23 9.47
CA VAL A 305 1.63 15.94 10.82
C VAL A 305 2.73 16.02 11.87
N ILE A 306 3.90 15.42 11.61
CA ILE A 306 5.04 15.44 12.55
C ILE A 306 5.46 16.88 12.83
N VAL A 307 5.66 17.69 11.79
CA VAL A 307 6.04 19.11 11.91
C VAL A 307 5.00 19.89 12.69
N GLN A 308 3.72 19.70 12.40
CA GLN A 308 2.62 20.36 13.11
C GLN A 308 2.63 20.03 14.60
N VAL A 309 2.76 18.73 14.94
CA VAL A 309 2.75 18.28 16.34
C VAL A 309 3.97 18.80 17.11
N ILE A 310 5.16 18.73 16.51
CA ILE A 310 6.39 19.23 17.13
C ILE A 310 6.30 20.74 17.35
N SER A 311 5.93 21.52 16.32
CA SER A 311 5.78 22.98 16.44
C SER A 311 4.78 23.36 17.53
N PHE A 312 3.62 22.71 17.54
CA PHE A 312 2.59 23.01 18.55
C PHE A 312 3.04 22.68 19.97
N LYS A 313 3.75 21.57 20.18
CA LYS A 313 4.29 21.19 21.49
C LYS A 313 5.40 22.14 21.96
N LEU A 314 6.27 22.62 21.06
CA LEU A 314 7.42 23.45 21.42
C LEU A 314 7.06 24.94 21.50
N THR A 315 6.18 25.44 20.63
CA THR A 315 5.93 26.88 20.48
C THR A 315 4.48 27.31 20.75
N GLY A 316 3.55 26.35 20.90
CA GLY A 316 2.11 26.63 20.99
C GLY A 316 1.49 27.12 19.67
N LYS A 317 2.28 27.20 18.58
CA LYS A 317 1.81 27.73 17.28
C LYS A 317 1.68 26.64 16.25
N ARG A 318 0.65 26.76 15.39
CA ARG A 318 0.44 25.88 14.25
C ARG A 318 1.23 26.38 13.03
N VAL A 319 1.95 25.45 12.34
CA VAL A 319 2.61 25.73 11.05
C VAL A 319 1.58 25.72 9.91
N PHE A 320 0.76 24.69 9.89
CA PHE A 320 -0.31 24.55 8.90
C PHE A 320 -1.67 24.89 9.52
N LYS A 321 -2.63 25.39 8.72
CA LYS A 321 -4.00 25.62 9.19
C LYS A 321 -4.63 24.36 9.78
N MET A 322 -4.32 23.20 9.18
CA MET A 322 -4.67 21.86 9.65
C MET A 322 -3.66 20.87 9.08
N ALA A 323 -3.38 19.76 9.77
CA ALA A 323 -2.61 18.64 9.31
C ALA A 323 -3.49 17.37 9.36
N PRO A 324 -3.32 16.42 8.43
CA PRO A 324 -2.36 16.35 7.32
C PRO A 324 -2.51 17.48 6.28
N ILE A 325 -1.52 17.61 5.34
CA ILE A 325 -1.40 18.81 4.48
C ILE A 325 -2.57 18.99 3.49
N HIS A 326 -3.26 17.92 3.08
CA HIS A 326 -4.46 18.05 2.23
C HIS A 326 -5.54 18.91 2.91
N HIS A 327 -5.77 18.79 4.21
CA HIS A 327 -6.70 19.61 4.96
C HIS A 327 -6.26 21.09 5.07
N HIS A 328 -4.95 21.36 5.00
CA HIS A 328 -4.46 22.74 4.92
C HIS A 328 -4.97 23.45 3.66
N PHE A 329 -4.99 22.76 2.51
CA PHE A 329 -5.48 23.33 1.26
C PHE A 329 -6.99 23.47 1.24
N GLU A 330 -7.75 22.52 1.84
CA GLU A 330 -9.19 22.68 2.04
C GLU A 330 -9.52 23.91 2.92
N LYS A 331 -8.79 24.09 4.03
CA LYS A 331 -8.93 25.29 4.89
C LYS A 331 -8.45 26.59 4.22
N LYS A 332 -7.77 26.52 3.08
CA LYS A 332 -7.49 27.65 2.18
C LYS A 332 -8.62 27.92 1.18
N GLY A 333 -9.65 27.07 1.14
CA GLY A 333 -10.80 27.23 0.25
C GLY A 333 -10.70 26.46 -1.08
N TRP A 334 -9.74 25.53 -1.22
CA TRP A 334 -9.70 24.69 -2.40
C TRP A 334 -10.79 23.62 -2.35
N PRO A 335 -11.53 23.39 -3.45
CA PRO A 335 -12.46 22.26 -3.55
C PRO A 335 -11.75 20.93 -3.36
N GLU A 336 -12.40 19.96 -2.70
CA GLU A 336 -11.85 18.62 -2.45
C GLU A 336 -11.31 17.97 -3.72
N SER A 337 -12.10 17.96 -4.80
CA SER A 337 -11.69 17.38 -6.08
C SER A 337 -10.44 18.03 -6.66
N THR A 338 -10.26 19.34 -6.47
CA THR A 338 -9.06 20.05 -6.92
C THR A 338 -7.83 19.63 -6.13
N VAL A 339 -7.95 19.45 -4.80
CA VAL A 339 -6.85 18.95 -3.96
C VAL A 339 -6.47 17.54 -4.41
N VAL A 340 -7.45 16.64 -4.57
CA VAL A 340 -7.24 15.25 -4.97
C VAL A 340 -6.53 15.15 -6.32
N ILE A 341 -7.02 15.83 -7.36
CA ILE A 341 -6.40 15.78 -8.70
C ILE A 341 -4.98 16.33 -8.69
N ARG A 342 -4.73 17.47 -7.99
CA ARG A 342 -3.37 18.03 -7.90
C ARG A 342 -2.42 17.11 -7.19
N PHE A 343 -2.86 16.41 -6.15
CA PHE A 343 -2.04 15.43 -5.43
C PHE A 343 -1.77 14.18 -6.25
N TRP A 344 -2.71 13.74 -7.10
CA TRP A 344 -2.47 12.70 -8.09
C TRP A 344 -1.38 13.11 -9.10
N ILE A 345 -1.43 14.36 -9.59
CA ILE A 345 -0.38 14.88 -10.50
C ILE A 345 0.99 14.87 -9.80
N ILE A 346 1.07 15.31 -8.55
CA ILE A 346 2.31 15.27 -7.77
C ILE A 346 2.80 13.82 -7.62
N SER A 347 1.90 12.88 -7.33
CA SER A 347 2.26 11.46 -7.22
C SER A 347 2.77 10.86 -8.53
N ILE A 348 2.21 11.26 -9.69
CA ILE A 348 2.72 10.83 -11.01
C ILE A 348 4.14 11.35 -11.21
N ILE A 349 4.40 12.63 -10.90
CA ILE A 349 5.74 13.22 -11.03
C ILE A 349 6.74 12.47 -10.13
N LEU A 350 6.37 12.20 -8.87
CA LEU A 350 7.22 11.48 -7.93
C LEU A 350 7.47 10.03 -8.35
N ALA A 351 6.46 9.36 -8.90
CA ALA A 351 6.58 8.02 -9.47
C ALA A 351 7.59 7.99 -10.63
N MET A 352 7.49 8.97 -11.56
CA MET A 352 8.44 9.09 -12.68
C MET A 352 9.86 9.40 -12.21
N ILE A 353 10.03 10.29 -11.22
CA ILE A 353 11.34 10.57 -10.60
C ILE A 353 11.91 9.28 -9.99
N GLY A 354 11.10 8.54 -9.21
CA GLY A 354 11.54 7.29 -8.60
C GLY A 354 11.98 6.24 -9.62
N LEU A 355 11.24 6.06 -10.72
CA LEU A 355 11.65 5.15 -11.80
C LEU A 355 12.93 5.64 -12.52
N ALA A 356 13.08 6.95 -12.73
CA ALA A 356 14.29 7.51 -13.34
C ALA A 356 15.55 7.22 -12.51
N THR A 357 15.43 7.11 -11.17
CA THR A 357 16.58 6.79 -10.31
C THR A 357 17.20 5.42 -10.58
N LEU A 358 16.45 4.46 -11.16
CA LEU A 358 16.96 3.11 -11.46
C LEU A 358 18.15 3.11 -12.43
N LYS A 359 18.23 4.11 -13.32
CA LYS A 359 19.32 4.21 -14.30
C LYS A 359 20.38 5.26 -13.91
N LEU A 360 20.14 6.04 -12.87
CA LEU A 360 21.10 7.07 -12.39
C LEU A 360 22.24 6.50 -11.53
N ARG A 361 22.25 5.17 -11.37
CA ARG A 361 23.30 4.44 -10.66
C ARG A 361 24.52 4.20 -11.51
#